data_3a0191e72af1bba9a744fafc4fa1b18b
#
_entry.id   3a0191e72af1bba9a744fafc4fa1b18b
#
_cell.length_a   1.000
_cell.length_b   1.000
_cell.length_c   1.000
_cell.angle_alpha   90.00
_cell.angle_beta   90.00
_cell.angle_gamma   90.00
#
_symmetry.space_group_name_H-M   'P 1'
#
loop_
_entity.id
_entity.type
_entity.pdbx_description
1 polymer ?
#
loop_
_entity_poly.entity_id
_entity_poly.type
_entity_poly.pdbx_seq_one_letter_code
_entity_poly.pdbx_strand_id
1 'polypeptide(L)'
;MSTLWSETYQMQNPVADVNGTHAVIADKDGTTLEIYDKSGKTGSVTTSYSIVKAKVSKSGLVAAILDGGDDTWIDFYGTDGSLIAENQTKIDDPGYPLDIAVSEDGVIMMVTYQFVDGSDTTSYVAFYNFGDVGQNEDDRIVSGYKYEGVVVPQIQYLDNNRSVALKDNGFTIYHGSQIPKEVKTVKVDKEIVSTFYDNDMIGLVFKNDSKDRQYTMEVYTTDGKLKFKENFNIPYTTIKLSGGNILMYNSSQMCVMNSRGVQKYLGSVDGTIKDFFKIGMNRYLLVLDSGVEIIKLS
;
A
#
# COMPACT_ATOMS: atom_id res chain seq x y z
N MET A 1 2.25 26.94 8.83
CA MET A 1 1.08 26.05 8.92
C MET A 1 0.46 26.25 10.29
N SER A 2 -0.86 26.27 10.40
CA SER A 2 -1.54 26.19 11.70
C SER A 2 -1.83 24.73 12.02
N THR A 3 -1.62 24.33 13.26
CA THR A 3 -2.03 23.02 13.77
C THR A 3 -3.56 22.99 13.79
N LEU A 4 -4.18 21.98 13.22
CA LEU A 4 -5.63 21.76 13.28
C LEU A 4 -6.02 21.12 14.61
N TRP A 5 -5.30 20.08 14.99
CA TRP A 5 -5.45 19.34 16.25
C TRP A 5 -4.11 18.64 16.56
N SER A 6 -3.97 18.20 17.80
CA SER A 6 -2.82 17.42 18.25
C SER A 6 -3.29 16.44 19.32
N GLU A 7 -2.95 15.17 19.16
CA GLU A 7 -3.20 14.12 20.15
C GLU A 7 -1.93 13.33 20.43
N THR A 8 -1.92 12.67 21.57
CA THR A 8 -0.84 11.75 21.96
C THR A 8 -1.38 10.33 21.99
N TYR A 9 -0.57 9.40 21.54
CA TYR A 9 -0.85 7.97 21.62
C TYR A 9 0.24 7.24 22.43
N GLN A 10 -0.10 6.08 22.97
CA GLN A 10 0.83 5.21 23.69
C GLN A 10 0.97 3.89 22.92
N MET A 11 1.94 3.83 22.02
CA MET A 11 2.24 2.66 21.20
C MET A 11 3.74 2.42 21.20
N GLN A 12 4.15 1.15 21.18
CA GLN A 12 5.58 0.79 21.16
C GLN A 12 6.14 0.79 19.73
N ASN A 13 5.38 0.28 18.76
CA ASN A 13 5.77 0.18 17.36
C ASN A 13 4.70 0.82 16.46
N PRO A 14 4.50 2.15 16.52
CA PRO A 14 3.44 2.79 15.76
C PRO A 14 3.69 2.69 14.26
N VAL A 15 2.70 2.19 13.54
CA VAL A 15 2.61 2.19 12.08
C VAL A 15 1.36 2.94 11.66
N ALA A 16 1.43 3.69 10.58
CA ALA A 16 0.31 4.49 10.10
C ALA A 16 -0.02 4.17 8.64
N ASP A 17 -1.30 4.19 8.33
CA ASP A 17 -1.81 4.22 6.96
C ASP A 17 -2.73 5.41 6.78
N VAL A 18 -2.65 6.08 5.62
CA VAL A 18 -3.41 7.30 5.31
C VAL A 18 -4.07 7.16 3.96
N ASN A 19 -5.37 7.40 3.91
CA ASN A 19 -6.13 7.40 2.67
C ASN A 19 -7.11 8.57 2.62
N GLY A 20 -6.86 9.51 1.70
CA GLY A 20 -7.66 10.72 1.57
C GLY A 20 -7.58 11.60 2.81
N THR A 21 -8.64 11.60 3.61
CA THR A 21 -8.77 12.41 4.83
C THR A 21 -8.82 11.60 6.11
N HIS A 22 -8.65 10.30 6.00
CA HIS A 22 -8.65 9.37 7.10
C HIS A 22 -7.26 8.76 7.32
N ALA A 23 -6.98 8.41 8.55
CA ALA A 23 -5.76 7.73 8.95
C ALA A 23 -6.07 6.66 10.00
N VAL A 24 -5.30 5.59 9.99
CA VAL A 24 -5.20 4.64 11.09
C VAL A 24 -3.77 4.65 11.63
N ILE A 25 -3.63 4.66 12.94
CA ILE A 25 -2.35 4.41 13.62
C ILE A 25 -2.54 3.14 14.43
N ALA A 26 -1.68 2.16 14.22
CA ALA A 26 -1.74 0.88 14.90
C ALA A 26 -0.41 0.57 15.58
N ASP A 27 -0.45 -0.03 16.75
CA ASP A 27 0.73 -0.56 17.43
C ASP A 27 1.05 -1.94 16.84
N LYS A 28 2.01 -1.99 15.93
CA LYS A 28 2.46 -3.25 15.33
C LYS A 28 3.05 -4.14 16.43
N ASP A 29 2.67 -5.41 16.43
CA ASP A 29 2.97 -6.42 17.46
C ASP A 29 2.30 -6.13 18.82
N GLY A 30 1.50 -5.05 18.92
CA GLY A 30 0.61 -4.71 20.02
C GLY A 30 -0.86 -4.97 19.65
N THR A 31 -1.78 -4.42 20.45
CA THR A 31 -3.23 -4.66 20.30
C THR A 31 -4.06 -3.39 20.16
N THR A 32 -3.42 -2.24 20.01
CA THR A 32 -4.15 -0.95 19.96
C THR A 32 -4.12 -0.37 18.56
N LEU A 33 -5.26 0.08 18.05
CA LEU A 33 -5.34 0.93 16.87
C LEU A 33 -6.27 2.12 17.12
N GLU A 34 -5.95 3.24 16.50
CA GLU A 34 -6.71 4.48 16.58
C GLU A 34 -7.02 5.00 15.18
N ILE A 35 -8.27 5.45 15.00
CA ILE A 35 -8.80 5.91 13.71
C ILE A 35 -8.99 7.42 13.79
N TYR A 36 -8.59 8.11 12.74
CA TYR A 36 -8.59 9.57 12.67
C TYR A 36 -9.21 10.07 11.38
N ASP A 37 -9.79 11.25 11.46
CA ASP A 37 -10.13 12.09 10.31
C ASP A 37 -9.55 13.51 10.47
N LYS A 38 -10.01 14.46 9.65
CA LYS A 38 -9.56 15.87 9.73
C LYS A 38 -9.92 16.56 11.05
N SER A 39 -10.90 16.07 11.78
CA SER A 39 -11.37 16.64 13.05
C SER A 39 -10.65 16.07 14.28
N GLY A 40 -9.89 15.00 14.10
CA GLY A 40 -9.18 14.29 15.17
C GLY A 40 -9.51 12.81 15.23
N LYS A 41 -9.40 12.22 16.42
CA LYS A 41 -9.70 10.81 16.63
C LYS A 41 -11.20 10.54 16.56
N THR A 42 -11.58 9.57 15.73
CA THR A 42 -12.96 9.12 15.54
C THR A 42 -13.25 7.79 16.20
N GLY A 43 -12.23 6.92 16.31
CA GLY A 43 -12.37 5.59 16.90
C GLY A 43 -11.09 5.10 17.57
N SER A 44 -11.25 4.14 18.47
CA SER A 44 -10.14 3.43 19.12
C SER A 44 -10.57 1.98 19.34
N VAL A 45 -9.68 1.04 19.04
CA VAL A 45 -9.91 -0.40 19.16
C VAL A 45 -8.80 -1.03 19.97
N THR A 46 -9.17 -1.96 20.85
CA THR A 46 -8.24 -2.94 21.41
C THR A 46 -8.58 -4.29 20.79
N THR A 47 -7.65 -4.82 19.98
CA THR A 47 -7.82 -6.08 19.27
C THR A 47 -7.59 -7.27 20.20
N SER A 48 -8.15 -8.44 19.86
CA SER A 48 -7.98 -9.67 20.63
C SER A 48 -6.59 -10.29 20.49
N TYR A 49 -5.89 -9.98 19.37
CA TYR A 49 -4.58 -10.52 19.04
C TYR A 49 -3.64 -9.42 18.54
N SER A 50 -2.36 -9.74 18.41
CA SER A 50 -1.33 -8.79 17.97
C SER A 50 -1.59 -8.30 16.55
N ILE A 51 -1.49 -6.98 16.35
CA ILE A 51 -1.69 -6.36 15.03
C ILE A 51 -0.44 -6.57 14.17
N VAL A 52 -0.61 -7.21 13.03
CA VAL A 52 0.43 -7.34 12.01
C VAL A 52 0.41 -6.16 11.06
N LYS A 53 -0.80 -5.77 10.62
CA LYS A 53 -1.01 -4.70 9.65
C LYS A 53 -2.41 -4.10 9.82
N ALA A 54 -2.52 -2.80 9.58
CA ALA A 54 -3.81 -2.11 9.49
C ALA A 54 -3.82 -1.19 8.25
N LYS A 55 -4.98 -1.12 7.59
CA LYS A 55 -5.22 -0.30 6.41
C LYS A 55 -6.55 0.44 6.52
N VAL A 56 -6.57 1.69 6.07
CA VAL A 56 -7.78 2.52 6.09
C VAL A 56 -8.29 2.77 4.67
N SER A 57 -9.60 2.65 4.49
CA SER A 57 -10.28 3.07 3.26
C SER A 57 -10.40 4.59 3.20
N LYS A 58 -10.71 5.14 2.03
CA LYS A 58 -10.99 6.58 1.88
C LYS A 58 -12.26 7.02 2.61
N SER A 59 -13.19 6.10 2.86
CA SER A 59 -14.38 6.30 3.70
C SER A 59 -14.12 6.16 5.21
N GLY A 60 -12.90 5.79 5.62
CA GLY A 60 -12.49 5.69 7.03
C GLY A 60 -12.72 4.31 7.68
N LEU A 61 -13.18 3.31 6.92
CA LEU A 61 -13.27 1.94 7.42
C LEU A 61 -11.87 1.32 7.51
N VAL A 62 -11.61 0.53 8.53
CA VAL A 62 -10.29 -0.03 8.81
C VAL A 62 -10.31 -1.55 8.73
N ALA A 63 -9.38 -2.12 7.99
CA ALA A 63 -9.10 -3.55 7.98
C ALA A 63 -7.78 -3.84 8.70
N ALA A 64 -7.73 -4.87 9.53
CA ALA A 64 -6.54 -5.27 10.27
C ALA A 64 -6.26 -6.77 10.11
N ILE A 65 -4.99 -7.12 9.93
CA ILE A 65 -4.48 -8.50 10.05
C ILE A 65 -3.96 -8.66 11.47
N LEU A 66 -4.43 -9.70 12.15
CA LEU A 66 -4.05 -10.03 13.51
C LEU A 66 -3.41 -11.42 13.56
N ASP A 67 -2.40 -11.56 14.40
CA ASP A 67 -1.68 -12.82 14.65
C ASP A 67 -2.08 -13.37 16.01
N GLY A 68 -2.79 -14.50 16.01
CA GLY A 68 -3.16 -15.28 17.19
C GLY A 68 -2.21 -16.46 17.48
N GLY A 69 -1.13 -16.60 16.72
CA GLY A 69 -0.16 -17.69 16.82
C GLY A 69 -0.46 -18.81 15.83
N ASP A 70 -1.31 -19.75 16.18
CA ASP A 70 -1.68 -20.87 15.29
C ASP A 70 -2.71 -20.43 14.22
N ASP A 71 -3.50 -19.42 14.52
CA ASP A 71 -4.52 -18.84 13.64
C ASP A 71 -4.22 -17.37 13.37
N THR A 72 -4.66 -16.88 12.22
CA THR A 72 -4.65 -15.46 11.88
C THR A 72 -6.08 -14.96 11.73
N TRP A 73 -6.27 -13.67 11.98
CA TRP A 73 -7.58 -13.05 11.94
C TRP A 73 -7.56 -11.82 11.05
N ILE A 74 -8.65 -11.57 10.38
CA ILE A 74 -8.87 -10.37 9.61
C ILE A 74 -10.11 -9.69 10.15
N ASP A 75 -9.87 -8.58 10.82
CA ASP A 75 -10.92 -7.77 11.40
C ASP A 75 -11.22 -6.56 10.53
N PHE A 76 -12.49 -6.19 10.46
CA PHE A 76 -12.97 -5.03 9.74
C PHE A 76 -13.78 -4.13 10.66
N TYR A 77 -13.39 -2.86 10.75
CA TYR A 77 -13.92 -1.90 11.70
C TYR A 77 -14.57 -0.69 11.02
N GLY A 78 -15.61 -0.16 11.66
CA GLY A 78 -16.22 1.12 11.35
C GLY A 78 -15.31 2.31 11.68
N THR A 79 -15.69 3.50 11.23
CA THR A 79 -14.98 4.76 11.51
C THR A 79 -14.92 5.11 12.99
N ASP A 80 -15.82 4.58 13.78
CA ASP A 80 -15.91 4.74 15.24
C ASP A 80 -15.21 3.61 16.03
N GLY A 81 -14.59 2.65 15.33
CA GLY A 81 -13.95 1.48 15.91
C GLY A 81 -14.90 0.31 16.19
N SER A 82 -16.18 0.39 15.82
CA SER A 82 -17.11 -0.73 15.94
C SER A 82 -16.71 -1.89 15.02
N LEU A 83 -16.72 -3.13 15.51
CA LEU A 83 -16.43 -4.31 14.72
C LEU A 83 -17.56 -4.59 13.72
N ILE A 84 -17.23 -4.61 12.43
CA ILE A 84 -18.17 -4.92 11.33
C ILE A 84 -18.13 -6.41 11.01
N ALA A 85 -16.92 -6.96 10.93
CA ALA A 85 -16.70 -8.37 10.62
C ALA A 85 -15.38 -8.85 11.22
N GLU A 86 -15.34 -10.11 11.56
CA GLU A 86 -14.16 -10.84 12.00
C GLU A 86 -14.09 -12.13 11.19
N ASN A 87 -12.93 -12.43 10.62
CA ASN A 87 -12.73 -13.62 9.81
C ASN A 87 -11.46 -14.35 10.27
N GLN A 88 -11.63 -15.55 10.79
CA GLN A 88 -10.52 -16.43 11.15
C GLN A 88 -9.98 -17.12 9.91
N THR A 89 -8.68 -17.10 9.72
CA THR A 89 -8.00 -17.81 8.64
C THR A 89 -6.94 -18.73 9.21
N LYS A 90 -6.73 -19.88 8.56
CA LYS A 90 -5.73 -20.86 8.98
C LYS A 90 -4.50 -20.78 8.10
N ILE A 91 -3.34 -21.04 8.69
CA ILE A 91 -2.06 -21.02 7.98
C ILE A 91 -2.02 -22.09 6.88
N ASP A 92 -2.76 -23.20 7.08
CA ASP A 92 -2.80 -24.31 6.11
C ASP A 92 -3.74 -24.06 4.93
N ASP A 93 -4.79 -23.23 5.09
CA ASP A 93 -5.74 -22.88 4.03
C ASP A 93 -6.54 -21.63 4.44
N PRO A 94 -6.46 -20.50 3.73
CA PRO A 94 -5.78 -20.25 2.46
C PRO A 94 -4.29 -19.88 2.58
N GLY A 95 -3.69 -19.94 3.77
CA GLY A 95 -2.32 -19.54 4.04
C GLY A 95 -2.22 -18.33 4.99
N TYR A 96 -0.99 -17.89 5.24
CA TYR A 96 -0.72 -16.70 6.06
C TYR A 96 -1.02 -15.40 5.29
N PRO A 97 -1.80 -14.46 5.84
CA PRO A 97 -2.12 -13.20 5.17
C PRO A 97 -0.90 -12.27 5.15
N LEU A 98 -0.46 -11.87 3.95
CA LEU A 98 0.70 -10.99 3.75
C LEU A 98 0.32 -9.51 3.68
N ASP A 99 -0.82 -9.20 3.03
CA ASP A 99 -1.27 -7.84 2.83
C ASP A 99 -2.78 -7.76 2.71
N ILE A 100 -3.31 -6.56 2.99
CA ILE A 100 -4.73 -6.25 2.96
C ILE A 100 -4.94 -4.88 2.33
N ALA A 101 -6.00 -4.72 1.54
CA ALA A 101 -6.39 -3.47 0.94
C ALA A 101 -7.92 -3.33 0.91
N VAL A 102 -8.41 -2.11 1.05
CA VAL A 102 -9.84 -1.82 1.08
C VAL A 102 -10.18 -0.85 -0.04
N SER A 103 -11.29 -1.08 -0.75
CA SER A 103 -11.81 -0.13 -1.76
C SER A 103 -12.10 1.23 -1.12
N GLU A 104 -12.13 2.30 -1.91
CA GLU A 104 -12.32 3.66 -1.38
C GLU A 104 -13.61 3.81 -0.57
N ASP A 105 -14.70 3.13 -1.02
CA ASP A 105 -16.02 3.11 -0.35
C ASP A 105 -16.12 2.11 0.80
N GLY A 106 -15.13 1.23 0.97
CA GLY A 106 -15.12 0.20 2.00
C GLY A 106 -15.97 -1.03 1.71
N VAL A 107 -16.52 -1.17 0.49
CA VAL A 107 -17.38 -2.31 0.14
C VAL A 107 -16.59 -3.58 -0.11
N ILE A 108 -15.42 -3.47 -0.75
CA ILE A 108 -14.57 -4.63 -1.05
C ILE A 108 -13.26 -4.57 -0.26
N MET A 109 -12.94 -5.66 0.39
CA MET A 109 -11.64 -5.92 0.96
C MET A 109 -10.90 -6.97 0.12
N MET A 110 -9.65 -6.70 -0.20
CA MET A 110 -8.74 -7.60 -0.90
C MET A 110 -7.69 -8.07 0.10
N VAL A 111 -7.41 -9.36 0.11
CA VAL A 111 -6.38 -9.97 0.98
C VAL A 111 -5.52 -10.88 0.14
N THR A 112 -4.21 -10.83 0.35
CA THR A 112 -3.29 -11.82 -0.22
C THR A 112 -2.76 -12.74 0.87
N TYR A 113 -2.79 -14.03 0.57
CA TYR A 113 -2.31 -15.10 1.44
C TYR A 113 -1.12 -15.80 0.80
N GLN A 114 -0.24 -16.34 1.61
CA GLN A 114 0.85 -17.18 1.17
C GLN A 114 0.81 -18.54 1.89
N PHE A 115 0.79 -19.59 1.11
CA PHE A 115 0.90 -20.96 1.55
C PHE A 115 2.21 -21.56 1.06
N VAL A 116 2.90 -22.29 1.92
CA VAL A 116 4.18 -22.95 1.60
C VAL A 116 4.05 -24.43 1.96
N ASP A 117 4.24 -25.30 0.97
CA ASP A 117 4.29 -26.76 1.15
C ASP A 117 5.63 -27.31 0.63
N GLY A 118 6.52 -27.63 1.55
CA GLY A 118 7.90 -28.02 1.22
C GLY A 118 8.66 -26.90 0.50
N SER A 119 8.95 -27.10 -0.79
CA SER A 119 9.59 -26.11 -1.66
C SER A 119 8.59 -25.26 -2.48
N ASP A 120 7.32 -25.62 -2.45
CA ASP A 120 6.31 -25.03 -3.31
C ASP A 120 5.62 -23.86 -2.59
N THR A 121 5.65 -22.72 -3.24
CA THR A 121 5.00 -21.49 -2.76
C THR A 121 3.76 -21.22 -3.60
N THR A 122 2.67 -20.91 -2.94
CA THR A 122 1.43 -20.47 -3.60
C THR A 122 0.92 -19.22 -2.93
N SER A 123 0.59 -18.21 -3.72
CA SER A 123 -0.19 -17.08 -3.22
C SER A 123 -1.64 -17.19 -3.64
N TYR A 124 -2.54 -16.79 -2.75
CA TYR A 124 -3.96 -16.70 -3.02
C TYR A 124 -4.43 -15.26 -2.76
N VAL A 125 -5.10 -14.66 -3.74
CA VAL A 125 -5.69 -13.32 -3.62
C VAL A 125 -7.20 -13.47 -3.54
N ALA A 126 -7.80 -13.13 -2.40
CA ALA A 126 -9.23 -13.20 -2.14
C ALA A 126 -9.86 -11.80 -2.10
N PHE A 127 -11.11 -11.73 -2.54
CA PHE A 127 -11.93 -10.53 -2.47
C PHE A 127 -13.20 -10.80 -1.66
N TYR A 128 -13.36 -10.04 -0.58
CA TYR A 128 -14.49 -10.09 0.33
C TYR A 128 -15.41 -8.91 0.06
N ASN A 129 -16.71 -9.14 -0.06
CA ASN A 129 -17.70 -8.08 -0.29
C ASN A 129 -18.57 -7.90 0.96
N PHE A 130 -18.52 -6.71 1.55
CA PHE A 130 -19.30 -6.34 2.75
C PHE A 130 -20.64 -5.68 2.41
N GLY A 131 -20.96 -5.53 1.11
CA GLY A 131 -22.28 -5.10 0.63
C GLY A 131 -23.25 -6.26 0.44
N ASP A 132 -24.37 -5.97 -0.22
CA ASP A 132 -25.48 -6.92 -0.44
C ASP A 132 -25.06 -8.17 -1.21
N VAL A 133 -24.11 -8.05 -2.16
CA VAL A 133 -23.63 -9.18 -2.96
C VAL A 133 -22.95 -10.22 -2.10
N GLY A 134 -22.07 -9.79 -1.19
CA GLY A 134 -21.33 -10.72 -0.34
C GLY A 134 -22.14 -11.34 0.80
N GLN A 135 -23.33 -10.79 1.13
CA GLN A 135 -24.20 -11.39 2.15
C GLN A 135 -24.73 -12.78 1.76
N ASN A 136 -24.74 -13.10 0.46
CA ASN A 136 -25.22 -14.36 -0.05
C ASN A 136 -24.08 -15.37 -0.37
N GLU A 137 -22.84 -14.99 -0.10
CA GLU A 137 -21.65 -15.81 -0.34
C GLU A 137 -21.07 -16.33 0.96
N ASP A 138 -20.49 -17.54 0.92
CA ASP A 138 -19.79 -18.13 2.05
C ASP A 138 -18.58 -17.24 2.42
N ASP A 139 -18.45 -16.90 3.70
CA ASP A 139 -17.41 -16.03 4.24
C ASP A 139 -17.29 -14.67 3.51
N ARG A 140 -18.33 -14.24 2.78
CA ARG A 140 -18.35 -13.04 1.92
C ARG A 140 -17.35 -13.04 0.77
N ILE A 141 -16.76 -14.19 0.41
CA ILE A 141 -15.79 -14.30 -0.68
C ILE A 141 -16.52 -14.29 -2.03
N VAL A 142 -16.32 -13.22 -2.79
CA VAL A 142 -16.96 -13.03 -4.11
C VAL A 142 -16.06 -13.43 -5.29
N SER A 143 -14.73 -13.45 -5.09
CA SER A 143 -13.78 -13.98 -6.08
C SER A 143 -12.43 -14.30 -5.42
N GLY A 144 -11.65 -15.18 -6.05
CA GLY A 144 -10.33 -15.58 -5.59
C GLY A 144 -9.45 -16.07 -6.74
N TYR A 145 -8.13 -15.85 -6.61
CA TYR A 145 -7.13 -16.14 -7.64
C TYR A 145 -5.89 -16.78 -7.03
N LYS A 146 -5.52 -17.94 -7.55
CA LYS A 146 -4.36 -18.72 -7.11
C LYS A 146 -3.17 -18.49 -8.05
N TYR A 147 -1.99 -18.27 -7.47
CA TYR A 147 -0.74 -18.05 -8.18
C TYR A 147 0.32 -19.03 -7.66
N GLU A 148 0.55 -20.12 -8.43
CA GLU A 148 1.53 -21.17 -8.10
C GLU A 148 2.95 -20.71 -8.46
N GLY A 149 3.91 -20.92 -7.55
CA GLY A 149 5.29 -20.50 -7.73
C GLY A 149 5.52 -18.99 -7.75
N VAL A 150 4.58 -18.20 -7.20
CA VAL A 150 4.60 -16.73 -7.24
C VAL A 150 4.28 -16.19 -5.86
N VAL A 151 5.03 -15.19 -5.42
CA VAL A 151 4.73 -14.44 -4.20
C VAL A 151 4.01 -13.14 -4.57
N VAL A 152 2.90 -12.86 -3.84
CA VAL A 152 2.14 -11.60 -3.93
C VAL A 152 2.28 -10.83 -2.62
N PRO A 153 3.39 -10.10 -2.41
CA PRO A 153 3.68 -9.45 -1.12
C PRO A 153 2.88 -8.19 -0.88
N GLN A 154 2.29 -7.60 -1.91
CA GLN A 154 1.62 -6.32 -1.80
C GLN A 154 0.41 -6.23 -2.74
N ILE A 155 -0.66 -5.66 -2.21
CA ILE A 155 -1.90 -5.42 -2.95
C ILE A 155 -2.40 -4.01 -2.66
N GLN A 156 -3.16 -3.42 -3.60
CA GLN A 156 -3.72 -2.09 -3.41
C GLN A 156 -4.99 -1.87 -4.22
N TYR A 157 -5.95 -1.17 -3.64
CA TYR A 157 -7.03 -0.53 -4.39
C TYR A 157 -6.56 0.79 -4.98
N LEU A 158 -6.77 0.97 -6.28
CA LEU A 158 -6.47 2.21 -7.00
C LEU A 158 -7.68 3.15 -7.01
N ASP A 159 -8.88 2.57 -7.01
CA ASP A 159 -10.17 3.24 -6.84
C ASP A 159 -11.23 2.19 -6.46
N ASN A 160 -12.54 2.51 -6.48
CA ASN A 160 -13.60 1.54 -6.15
C ASN A 160 -13.76 0.39 -7.14
N ASN A 161 -13.18 0.49 -8.34
CA ASN A 161 -13.37 -0.48 -9.41
C ASN A 161 -12.08 -1.19 -9.83
N ARG A 162 -10.93 -0.65 -9.46
CA ARG A 162 -9.62 -1.17 -9.86
C ARG A 162 -8.74 -1.47 -8.67
N SER A 163 -8.13 -2.65 -8.70
CA SER A 163 -7.10 -3.03 -7.75
C SER A 163 -5.91 -3.71 -8.44
N VAL A 164 -4.79 -3.77 -7.76
CA VAL A 164 -3.55 -4.36 -8.26
C VAL A 164 -2.94 -5.30 -7.22
N ALA A 165 -2.47 -6.44 -7.70
CA ALA A 165 -1.57 -7.33 -6.96
C ALA A 165 -0.16 -7.19 -7.54
N LEU A 166 0.76 -6.71 -6.73
CA LEU A 166 2.19 -6.61 -7.06
C LEU A 166 2.84 -7.95 -6.71
N LYS A 167 3.50 -8.55 -7.69
CA LYS A 167 4.06 -9.90 -7.62
C LYS A 167 5.57 -9.86 -7.76
N ASP A 168 6.26 -10.86 -7.30
CA ASP A 168 7.71 -11.02 -7.49
C ASP A 168 8.13 -11.08 -8.98
N ASN A 169 7.18 -11.45 -9.87
CA ASN A 169 7.37 -11.56 -11.32
C ASN A 169 6.49 -10.59 -12.14
N GLY A 170 6.05 -9.46 -11.56
CA GLY A 170 5.24 -8.45 -12.24
C GLY A 170 4.03 -7.98 -11.44
N PHE A 171 2.88 -7.83 -12.09
CA PHE A 171 1.64 -7.45 -11.41
C PHE A 171 0.39 -7.93 -12.17
N THR A 172 -0.71 -8.01 -11.44
CA THR A 172 -2.05 -8.33 -11.98
C THR A 172 -3.02 -7.21 -11.62
N ILE A 173 -3.83 -6.79 -12.57
CA ILE A 173 -4.89 -5.78 -12.42
C ILE A 173 -6.23 -6.48 -12.40
N TYR A 174 -7.08 -6.08 -11.45
CA TYR A 174 -8.46 -6.55 -11.35
C TYR A 174 -9.42 -5.38 -11.52
N HIS A 175 -10.57 -5.64 -12.13
CA HIS A 175 -11.69 -4.72 -12.25
C HIS A 175 -12.97 -5.33 -11.69
N GLY A 176 -13.74 -4.52 -10.99
CA GLY A 176 -15.05 -4.85 -10.45
C GLY A 176 -15.27 -4.25 -9.07
N SER A 177 -16.35 -3.48 -8.92
CA SER A 177 -16.73 -2.87 -7.65
C SER A 177 -17.59 -3.76 -6.75
N GLN A 178 -18.00 -4.95 -7.25
CA GLN A 178 -18.77 -5.93 -6.50
C GLN A 178 -18.14 -7.33 -6.54
N ILE A 179 -17.70 -7.75 -7.72
CA ILE A 179 -17.05 -9.04 -7.98
C ILE A 179 -15.83 -8.77 -8.83
N PRO A 180 -14.66 -8.47 -8.22
CA PRO A 180 -13.43 -8.16 -8.96
C PRO A 180 -12.99 -9.33 -9.83
N LYS A 181 -12.59 -9.03 -11.08
CA LYS A 181 -12.08 -10.01 -12.04
C LYS A 181 -10.73 -9.60 -12.55
N GLU A 182 -9.85 -10.59 -12.74
CA GLU A 182 -8.57 -10.39 -13.41
C GLU A 182 -8.80 -9.90 -14.84
N VAL A 183 -8.20 -8.77 -15.22
CA VAL A 183 -8.32 -8.17 -16.54
C VAL A 183 -7.00 -8.08 -17.26
N LYS A 184 -5.90 -7.99 -16.52
CA LYS A 184 -4.56 -7.88 -17.12
C LYS A 184 -3.50 -8.38 -16.17
N THR A 185 -2.60 -9.22 -16.68
CA THR A 185 -1.34 -9.58 -16.03
C THR A 185 -0.16 -9.07 -16.87
N VAL A 186 0.75 -8.36 -16.22
CA VAL A 186 2.06 -7.99 -16.76
C VAL A 186 3.11 -8.86 -16.08
N LYS A 187 3.86 -9.62 -16.87
CA LYS A 187 4.99 -10.46 -16.39
C LYS A 187 6.31 -9.84 -16.77
N VAL A 188 7.29 -9.95 -15.90
CA VAL A 188 8.67 -9.53 -16.11
C VAL A 188 9.62 -10.66 -15.72
N ASP A 189 10.73 -10.79 -16.46
CA ASP A 189 11.73 -11.84 -16.21
C ASP A 189 12.91 -11.34 -15.35
N LYS A 190 12.85 -10.06 -14.93
CA LYS A 190 13.89 -9.43 -14.11
C LYS A 190 13.43 -9.36 -12.65
N GLU A 191 14.38 -9.46 -11.74
CA GLU A 191 14.14 -9.22 -10.32
C GLU A 191 13.65 -7.79 -10.09
N ILE A 192 12.48 -7.66 -9.44
CA ILE A 192 11.90 -6.38 -9.05
C ILE A 192 12.50 -5.98 -7.70
N VAL A 193 13.21 -4.86 -7.66
CA VAL A 193 13.82 -4.34 -6.42
C VAL A 193 12.97 -3.30 -5.72
N SER A 194 12.04 -2.67 -6.42
CA SER A 194 11.07 -1.73 -5.85
C SER A 194 9.83 -1.63 -6.71
N THR A 195 8.70 -1.34 -6.05
CA THR A 195 7.43 -1.02 -6.69
C THR A 195 6.94 0.33 -6.18
N PHE A 196 6.21 1.06 -7.01
CA PHE A 196 5.52 2.28 -6.62
C PHE A 196 4.25 2.44 -7.46
N TYR A 197 3.21 3.02 -6.89
CA TYR A 197 1.91 3.15 -7.56
C TYR A 197 1.11 4.33 -7.02
N ASP A 198 0.16 4.78 -7.83
CA ASP A 198 -0.97 5.61 -7.45
C ASP A 198 -2.19 5.24 -8.31
N ASN A 199 -3.22 6.09 -8.31
CA ASN A 199 -4.45 5.84 -9.07
C ASN A 199 -4.25 5.91 -10.60
N ASP A 200 -3.09 6.39 -11.08
CA ASP A 200 -2.80 6.64 -12.49
C ASP A 200 -1.68 5.76 -13.05
N MET A 201 -0.75 5.29 -12.21
CA MET A 201 0.47 4.63 -12.65
C MET A 201 0.92 3.51 -11.70
N ILE A 202 1.55 2.50 -12.29
CA ILE A 202 2.23 1.41 -11.57
C ILE A 202 3.67 1.38 -12.08
N GLY A 203 4.65 1.46 -11.19
CA GLY A 203 6.06 1.43 -11.51
C GLY A 203 6.76 0.21 -10.94
N LEU A 204 7.63 -0.39 -11.75
CA LEU A 204 8.55 -1.46 -11.36
C LEU A 204 9.98 -0.96 -11.53
N VAL A 205 10.85 -1.23 -10.58
CA VAL A 205 12.27 -0.90 -10.66
C VAL A 205 13.09 -2.17 -10.65
N PHE A 206 14.07 -2.22 -11.54
CA PHE A 206 14.99 -3.32 -11.72
C PHE A 206 16.41 -2.84 -11.49
N LYS A 207 17.26 -3.70 -10.93
CA LYS A 207 18.68 -3.45 -10.82
C LYS A 207 19.40 -3.89 -12.11
N ASN A 208 20.36 -3.10 -12.57
CA ASN A 208 21.21 -3.43 -13.71
C ASN A 208 22.64 -3.72 -13.25
N ASP A 209 23.36 -4.52 -14.00
CA ASP A 209 24.78 -4.82 -13.75
C ASP A 209 25.74 -3.68 -14.20
N SER A 210 25.20 -2.61 -14.78
CA SER A 210 25.99 -1.48 -15.30
C SER A 210 26.19 -0.41 -14.23
N LYS A 211 27.43 0.04 -14.03
CA LYS A 211 27.76 1.14 -13.12
C LYS A 211 27.17 2.48 -13.56
N ASP A 212 27.02 2.69 -14.87
CA ASP A 212 26.50 3.94 -15.45
C ASP A 212 24.98 3.98 -15.53
N ARG A 213 24.32 2.85 -15.28
CA ARG A 213 22.86 2.71 -15.31
C ARG A 213 22.45 1.66 -14.29
N GLN A 214 22.54 2.01 -13.02
CA GLN A 214 22.34 1.05 -11.92
C GLN A 214 20.92 0.53 -11.85
N TYR A 215 19.94 1.34 -12.26
CA TYR A 215 18.52 1.00 -12.19
C TYR A 215 17.82 1.29 -13.51
N THR A 216 16.81 0.49 -13.78
CA THR A 216 15.80 0.76 -14.81
C THR A 216 14.43 0.82 -14.13
N MET A 217 13.63 1.84 -14.41
CA MET A 217 12.21 1.80 -14.07
C MET A 217 11.38 1.57 -15.34
N GLU A 218 10.34 0.78 -15.20
CA GLU A 218 9.25 0.63 -16.17
C GLU A 218 7.98 1.11 -15.52
N VAL A 219 7.32 2.08 -16.14
CA VAL A 219 6.10 2.69 -15.63
C VAL A 219 4.95 2.36 -16.56
N TYR A 220 3.89 1.84 -16.00
CA TYR A 220 2.70 1.37 -16.69
C TYR A 220 1.49 2.23 -16.30
N THR A 221 0.50 2.29 -17.20
CA THR A 221 -0.83 2.77 -16.86
C THR A 221 -1.53 1.74 -15.96
N THR A 222 -2.60 2.16 -15.30
CA THR A 222 -3.45 1.24 -14.51
C THR A 222 -4.28 0.26 -15.35
N ASP A 223 -4.13 0.29 -16.69
CA ASP A 223 -4.62 -0.74 -17.62
C ASP A 223 -3.48 -1.69 -18.05
N GLY A 224 -2.29 -1.59 -17.46
CA GLY A 224 -1.14 -2.46 -17.73
C GLY A 224 -0.42 -2.18 -19.06
N LYS A 225 -0.56 -0.98 -19.64
CA LYS A 225 0.19 -0.56 -20.83
C LYS A 225 1.47 0.15 -20.41
N LEU A 226 2.62 -0.26 -20.97
CA LEU A 226 3.89 0.42 -20.74
C LEU A 226 3.78 1.88 -21.20
N LYS A 227 4.02 2.82 -20.29
CA LYS A 227 3.96 4.26 -20.52
C LYS A 227 5.34 4.81 -20.90
N PHE A 228 6.35 4.41 -20.15
CA PHE A 228 7.74 4.72 -20.46
C PHE A 228 8.68 3.77 -19.71
N LYS A 229 9.94 3.77 -20.17
CA LYS A 229 11.06 3.08 -19.54
C LYS A 229 12.22 4.06 -19.42
N GLU A 230 12.83 4.16 -18.23
CA GLU A 230 13.90 5.10 -17.95
C GLU A 230 15.00 4.45 -17.12
N ASN A 231 16.27 4.79 -17.45
CA ASN A 231 17.42 4.37 -16.66
C ASN A 231 17.84 5.50 -15.72
N PHE A 232 18.30 5.16 -14.53
CA PHE A 232 18.76 6.15 -13.56
C PHE A 232 19.84 5.60 -12.63
N ASN A 233 20.59 6.52 -12.00
CA ASN A 233 21.71 6.21 -11.10
C ASN A 233 21.56 6.80 -9.70
N ILE A 234 20.36 7.24 -9.35
CA ILE A 234 20.13 7.90 -8.07
C ILE A 234 20.09 6.82 -7.00
N PRO A 235 20.98 6.84 -6.00
CA PRO A 235 20.90 5.95 -4.87
C PRO A 235 19.71 6.36 -4.00
N TYR A 236 18.62 5.60 -4.07
CA TYR A 236 17.42 5.86 -3.32
C TYR A 236 17.18 4.79 -2.25
N THR A 237 16.54 5.18 -1.15
CA THR A 237 15.96 4.27 -0.16
C THR A 237 14.45 4.20 -0.31
N THR A 238 13.85 5.27 -0.85
CA THR A 238 12.41 5.36 -1.09
C THR A 238 12.14 5.87 -2.50
N ILE A 239 11.20 5.22 -3.16
CA ILE A 239 10.59 5.68 -4.42
C ILE A 239 9.07 5.63 -4.26
N LYS A 240 8.38 6.72 -4.65
CA LYS A 240 6.93 6.81 -4.57
C LYS A 240 6.35 7.81 -5.57
N LEU A 241 5.04 7.74 -5.75
CA LEU A 241 4.28 8.74 -6.49
C LEU A 241 3.68 9.79 -5.54
N SER A 242 3.75 11.04 -5.93
CA SER A 242 3.10 12.13 -5.21
C SER A 242 2.73 13.26 -6.17
N GLY A 243 1.44 13.56 -6.27
CA GLY A 243 0.89 14.61 -7.13
C GLY A 243 1.32 14.46 -8.60
N GLY A 244 1.31 13.24 -9.13
CA GLY A 244 1.66 12.90 -10.50
C GLY A 244 3.17 12.97 -10.83
N ASN A 245 4.03 13.09 -9.82
CA ASN A 245 5.48 13.01 -9.95
C ASN A 245 6.01 11.74 -9.27
N ILE A 246 7.11 11.21 -9.81
CA ILE A 246 7.89 10.16 -9.16
C ILE A 246 8.92 10.86 -8.27
N LEU A 247 8.87 10.57 -6.98
CA LEU A 247 9.79 11.07 -5.98
C LEU A 247 10.72 9.94 -5.56
N MET A 248 12.02 10.20 -5.65
CA MET A 248 13.07 9.29 -5.16
C MET A 248 13.93 10.04 -4.17
N TYR A 249 14.25 9.43 -3.05
CA TYR A 249 15.12 10.05 -2.05
C TYR A 249 15.81 9.02 -1.18
N ASN A 250 16.89 9.45 -0.57
CA ASN A 250 17.58 8.80 0.54
C ASN A 250 17.69 9.79 1.72
N SER A 251 18.57 9.52 2.67
CA SER A 251 18.71 10.38 3.85
C SER A 251 19.13 11.83 3.56
N SER A 252 19.80 12.12 2.41
CA SER A 252 20.37 13.44 2.13
C SER A 252 20.10 13.96 0.72
N GLN A 253 19.65 13.10 -0.19
CA GLN A 253 19.41 13.46 -1.59
C GLN A 253 17.97 13.21 -1.97
N MET A 254 17.45 14.05 -2.87
CA MET A 254 16.11 13.89 -3.45
C MET A 254 16.12 14.15 -4.94
N CYS A 255 15.29 13.40 -5.64
CA CYS A 255 15.04 13.56 -7.06
C CYS A 255 13.55 13.61 -7.35
N VAL A 256 13.18 14.44 -8.29
CA VAL A 256 11.81 14.55 -8.82
C VAL A 256 11.84 14.25 -10.30
N MET A 257 11.05 13.26 -10.72
CA MET A 257 10.75 13.02 -12.15
C MET A 257 9.25 13.27 -12.39
N ASN A 258 8.93 13.74 -13.57
CA ASN A 258 7.52 13.88 -13.95
C ASN A 258 6.93 12.55 -14.43
N SER A 259 5.62 12.53 -14.71
CA SER A 259 4.87 11.36 -15.20
C SER A 259 5.27 10.85 -16.59
N ARG A 260 6.29 11.45 -17.23
CA ARG A 260 6.90 11.02 -18.52
C ARG A 260 8.33 10.53 -18.35
N GLY A 261 8.83 10.39 -17.10
CA GLY A 261 10.21 9.97 -16.83
C GLY A 261 11.26 11.08 -16.92
N VAL A 262 10.86 12.34 -17.16
CA VAL A 262 11.83 13.44 -17.27
C VAL A 262 12.21 13.92 -15.86
N GLN A 263 13.51 13.89 -15.54
CA GLN A 263 14.05 14.45 -14.31
C GLN A 263 13.83 15.96 -14.28
N LYS A 264 13.19 16.44 -13.23
CA LYS A 264 12.92 17.86 -12.97
C LYS A 264 13.86 18.47 -11.96
N TYR A 265 14.27 17.65 -11.00
CA TYR A 265 15.15 18.09 -9.94
C TYR A 265 16.03 16.92 -9.45
N LEU A 266 17.24 17.23 -9.10
CA LEU A 266 18.14 16.37 -8.34
C LEU A 266 19.02 17.28 -7.46
N GLY A 267 18.99 17.07 -6.17
CA GLY A 267 19.74 17.87 -5.21
C GLY A 267 19.86 17.23 -3.85
N SER A 268 20.69 17.85 -3.02
CA SER A 268 20.90 17.45 -1.62
C SER A 268 20.28 18.49 -0.69
N VAL A 269 19.98 18.08 0.52
CA VAL A 269 19.49 18.94 1.62
C VAL A 269 20.39 18.80 2.84
N ASP A 270 20.43 19.85 3.64
CA ASP A 270 21.05 19.81 4.97
C ASP A 270 20.03 19.21 5.95
N GLY A 271 20.38 18.06 6.55
CA GLY A 271 19.52 17.30 7.45
C GLY A 271 19.15 15.92 6.89
N THR A 272 18.48 15.13 7.71
CA THR A 272 18.07 13.77 7.36
C THR A 272 16.63 13.76 6.84
N ILE A 273 16.45 13.42 5.57
CA ILE A 273 15.12 13.29 4.94
C ILE A 273 14.41 12.08 5.56
N LYS A 274 13.25 12.31 6.15
CA LYS A 274 12.33 11.29 6.64
C LYS A 274 11.22 11.01 5.62
N ASP A 275 10.70 12.08 5.01
CA ASP A 275 9.71 11.96 3.95
C ASP A 275 9.67 13.21 3.06
N PHE A 276 8.97 13.09 1.93
CA PHE A 276 8.94 14.12 0.89
C PHE A 276 7.67 14.00 0.07
N PHE A 277 6.88 15.08 -0.02
CA PHE A 277 5.58 15.09 -0.68
C PHE A 277 5.41 16.30 -1.58
N LYS A 278 4.72 16.13 -2.71
CA LYS A 278 4.27 17.25 -3.53
C LYS A 278 2.96 17.81 -2.97
N ILE A 279 2.94 19.12 -2.70
CA ILE A 279 1.78 19.85 -2.13
C ILE A 279 1.25 20.96 -3.04
N GLY A 280 1.83 21.15 -4.21
CA GLY A 280 1.43 22.16 -5.18
C GLY A 280 2.21 22.07 -6.47
N MET A 281 2.05 23.01 -7.40
CA MET A 281 2.67 22.95 -8.74
C MET A 281 4.19 22.67 -8.67
N ASN A 282 4.94 23.52 -7.97
CA ASN A 282 6.37 23.35 -7.72
C ASN A 282 6.69 23.40 -6.21
N ARG A 283 5.70 23.14 -5.36
CA ARG A 283 5.84 23.18 -3.89
C ARG A 283 5.82 21.77 -3.33
N TYR A 284 6.76 21.52 -2.44
CA TYR A 284 6.92 20.22 -1.79
C TYR A 284 7.03 20.41 -0.30
N LEU A 285 6.49 19.47 0.44
CA LEU A 285 6.67 19.30 1.87
C LEU A 285 7.84 18.36 2.08
N LEU A 286 8.87 18.85 2.75
CA LEU A 286 10.04 18.06 3.14
C LEU A 286 9.96 17.83 4.65
N VAL A 287 9.97 16.58 5.06
CA VAL A 287 9.99 16.16 6.46
C VAL A 287 11.42 15.74 6.80
N LEU A 288 12.04 16.47 7.68
CA LEU A 288 13.39 16.23 8.17
C LEU A 288 13.34 15.72 9.63
N ASP A 289 14.46 15.22 10.13
CA ASP A 289 14.62 14.92 11.54
C ASP A 289 14.51 16.16 12.44
N SER A 290 14.84 17.35 11.88
CA SER A 290 14.76 18.64 12.56
C SER A 290 13.38 19.32 12.48
N GLY A 291 12.48 18.83 11.65
CA GLY A 291 11.15 19.42 11.47
C GLY A 291 10.62 19.32 10.05
N VAL A 292 9.67 20.20 9.71
CA VAL A 292 8.96 20.18 8.44
C VAL A 292 9.16 21.49 7.70
N GLU A 293 9.57 21.42 6.43
CA GLU A 293 9.81 22.58 5.58
C GLU A 293 8.96 22.53 4.31
N ILE A 294 8.58 23.70 3.80
CA ILE A 294 8.00 23.85 2.46
C ILE A 294 9.06 24.42 1.54
N ILE A 295 9.44 23.62 0.56
CA ILE A 295 10.42 24.01 -0.45
C ILE A 295 9.74 24.25 -1.80
N LYS A 296 10.36 25.10 -2.62
CA LYS A 296 9.96 25.34 -4.00
C LYS A 296 11.09 24.87 -4.91
N LEU A 297 10.79 23.89 -5.75
CA LEU A 297 11.73 23.41 -6.76
C LEU A 297 11.45 24.14 -8.08
N SER A 298 12.48 24.73 -8.63
CA SER A 298 12.42 25.49 -9.91
C SER A 298 12.75 24.60 -11.09
#